data_c5c78888bb824bbb09e74bdac2f9c901
#
_entry.id   c5c78888bb824bbb09e74bdac2f9c901
#
_cell.length_a   1.000
_cell.length_b   1.000
_cell.length_c   1.000
_cell.angle_alpha   90.00
_cell.angle_beta   90.00
_cell.angle_gamma   90.00
#
_symmetry.space_group_name_H-M   'P 1'
#
loop_
_entity.id
_entity.type
_entity.pdbx_description
1 polymer ?
#
loop_
_entity_poly.entity_id
_entity_poly.type
_entity_poly.pdbx_seq_one_letter_code
_entity_poly.pdbx_strand_id
1 'polypeptide(L)'
;KVYGKKKQKEIWTSFYSEQMLDITVRNVDEVEWWVKTLDGKRIGSSNTIRLSKIKEITKIQGYEEGSWWIQNYSATLPVLLLGNVRNKNIIDCCAAPGGKTMQLSSLGAITTSLDRSVSRMETLKKNMIRTGLSSKVVISDIMDFSPDKLFDAVLLDAPCSSTGTIRKNPEIEHLDPMTRISFFSEIQKNML
;
A
#
# COMPACT_ATOMS: atom_id res chain seq x y z
N LYS A 1 4.52 -11.31 26.96
CA LYS A 1 5.63 -11.26 27.98
C LYS A 1 6.95 -10.72 27.40
N VAL A 2 7.11 -10.62 26.06
CA VAL A 2 8.36 -10.23 25.40
C VAL A 2 8.80 -8.81 25.74
N TYR A 3 7.87 -7.87 25.86
CA TYR A 3 8.19 -6.43 26.00
C TYR A 3 7.99 -5.89 27.41
N GLY A 4 7.47 -6.66 28.37
CA GLY A 4 7.11 -6.18 29.71
C GLY A 4 5.90 -5.21 29.73
N LYS A 5 5.30 -5.02 30.91
CA LYS A 5 4.04 -4.25 31.06
C LYS A 5 4.14 -2.79 30.60
N LYS A 6 5.26 -2.12 30.85
CA LYS A 6 5.45 -0.70 30.50
C LYS A 6 5.43 -0.53 28.97
N LYS A 7 6.23 -1.33 28.26
CA LYS A 7 6.31 -1.29 26.80
C LYS A 7 5.00 -1.72 26.13
N GLN A 8 4.33 -2.71 26.70
CA GLN A 8 2.99 -3.12 26.26
C GLN A 8 2.00 -1.96 26.34
N LYS A 9 1.98 -1.21 27.44
CA LYS A 9 1.13 -0.02 27.60
C LYS A 9 1.46 1.07 26.57
N GLU A 10 2.73 1.33 26.32
CA GLU A 10 3.16 2.30 25.30
C GLU A 10 2.68 1.91 23.91
N ILE A 11 2.81 0.62 23.54
CA ILE A 11 2.31 0.08 22.27
C ILE A 11 0.80 0.25 22.16
N TRP A 12 0.05 -0.12 23.21
CA TRP A 12 -1.41 0.06 23.26
C TRP A 12 -1.81 1.52 23.07
N THR A 13 -1.19 2.42 23.83
CA THR A 13 -1.48 3.86 23.72
C THR A 13 -1.22 4.36 22.30
N SER A 14 -0.21 3.83 21.61
CA SER A 14 0.08 4.22 20.22
C SER A 14 -1.01 3.82 19.23
N PHE A 15 -1.76 2.74 19.51
CA PHE A 15 -2.88 2.32 18.65
C PHE A 15 -4.08 3.28 18.72
N TYR A 16 -4.26 3.97 19.83
CA TYR A 16 -5.34 4.93 20.05
C TYR A 16 -4.91 6.39 19.84
N SER A 17 -3.67 6.63 19.39
CA SER A 17 -3.23 7.97 19.04
C SER A 17 -3.97 8.51 17.80
N GLU A 18 -4.00 9.83 17.66
CA GLU A 18 -4.64 10.53 16.54
C GLU A 18 -4.32 9.88 15.18
N GLN A 19 -5.36 9.65 14.40
CA GLN A 19 -5.20 9.08 13.07
C GLN A 19 -4.57 10.13 12.15
N MET A 20 -3.38 9.84 11.66
CA MET A 20 -2.73 10.61 10.62
C MET A 20 -2.98 9.95 9.26
N LEU A 21 -3.16 10.77 8.24
CA LEU A 21 -3.33 10.28 6.88
C LEU A 21 -2.02 10.43 6.11
N ASP A 22 -1.49 9.33 5.62
CA ASP A 22 -0.37 9.36 4.70
C ASP A 22 -0.90 9.27 3.26
N ILE A 23 -0.41 10.16 2.41
CA ILE A 23 -0.65 10.18 0.97
C ILE A 23 0.67 10.05 0.22
N THR A 24 0.64 9.41 -0.94
CA THR A 24 1.79 9.32 -1.84
C THR A 24 1.53 10.18 -3.06
N VAL A 25 2.44 11.12 -3.33
CA VAL A 25 2.36 12.05 -4.47
C VAL A 25 2.83 11.35 -5.73
N ARG A 26 2.08 11.52 -6.83
CA ARG A 26 2.36 10.89 -8.12
C ARG A 26 3.67 11.38 -8.73
N ASN A 27 3.87 12.69 -8.78
CA ASN A 27 5.08 13.29 -9.31
C ASN A 27 6.01 13.70 -8.15
N VAL A 28 7.19 13.08 -8.07
CA VAL A 28 8.17 13.36 -7.00
C VAL A 28 8.64 14.82 -6.97
N ASP A 29 8.67 15.49 -8.13
CA ASP A 29 9.12 16.86 -8.22
C ASP A 29 8.11 17.86 -7.61
N GLU A 30 6.85 17.43 -7.44
CA GLU A 30 5.78 18.25 -6.88
C GLU A 30 5.62 18.08 -5.35
N VAL A 31 6.38 17.20 -4.72
CA VAL A 31 6.18 16.85 -3.30
C VAL A 31 6.23 18.08 -2.39
N GLU A 32 7.21 18.97 -2.57
CA GLU A 32 7.37 20.16 -1.72
C GLU A 32 6.25 21.19 -1.94
N TRP A 33 5.70 21.24 -3.15
CA TRP A 33 4.52 22.06 -3.42
C TRP A 33 3.29 21.51 -2.72
N TRP A 34 3.08 20.18 -2.77
CA TRP A 34 1.98 19.52 -2.09
C TRP A 34 2.10 19.60 -0.56
N VAL A 35 3.31 19.53 0.00
CA VAL A 35 3.56 19.74 1.43
C VAL A 35 3.00 21.09 1.88
N LYS A 36 3.30 22.15 1.14
CA LYS A 36 2.81 23.50 1.43
C LYS A 36 1.30 23.63 1.22
N THR A 37 0.80 23.12 0.10
CA THR A 37 -0.61 23.22 -0.31
C THR A 37 -1.54 22.52 0.69
N LEU A 38 -1.12 21.37 1.20
CA LEU A 38 -1.95 20.53 2.10
C LEU A 38 -1.63 20.72 3.57
N ASP A 39 -0.72 21.64 3.93
CA ASP A 39 -0.23 21.84 5.29
C ASP A 39 0.22 20.51 5.93
N GLY A 40 0.97 19.73 5.13
CA GLY A 40 1.44 18.40 5.51
C GLY A 40 2.92 18.38 5.86
N LYS A 41 3.41 17.18 6.24
CA LYS A 41 4.82 16.93 6.53
C LYS A 41 5.35 15.81 5.65
N ARG A 42 6.41 16.07 4.88
CA ARG A 42 7.11 15.03 4.13
C ARG A 42 7.74 14.01 5.07
N ILE A 43 7.64 12.74 4.73
CA ILE A 43 8.24 11.64 5.50
C ILE A 43 9.55 11.21 4.84
N GLY A 44 10.67 11.53 5.52
CA GLY A 44 12.00 11.24 4.99
C GLY A 44 12.24 11.88 3.63
N SER A 45 12.94 11.19 2.74
CA SER A 45 13.18 11.59 1.34
C SER A 45 12.16 11.01 0.36
N SER A 46 11.08 10.38 0.86
CA SER A 46 10.05 9.76 0.02
C SER A 46 9.11 10.79 -0.60
N ASN A 47 8.24 10.34 -1.50
CA ASN A 47 7.11 11.14 -2.01
C ASN A 47 5.85 10.99 -1.14
N THR A 48 6.01 10.59 0.12
CA THR A 48 4.91 10.46 1.09
C THR A 48 4.79 11.73 1.93
N ILE A 49 3.57 12.23 2.05
CA ILE A 49 3.21 13.36 2.89
C ILE A 49 2.25 12.88 3.97
N ARG A 50 2.50 13.26 5.22
CA ARG A 50 1.63 13.02 6.36
C ARG A 50 0.79 14.23 6.66
N LEU A 51 -0.53 14.03 6.69
CA LEU A 51 -1.51 15.04 7.03
C LEU A 51 -2.00 14.81 8.47
N SER A 52 -2.01 15.87 9.27
CA SER A 52 -2.48 15.84 10.67
C SER A 52 -3.98 16.07 10.79
N LYS A 53 -4.60 16.75 9.82
CA LYS A 53 -6.04 17.04 9.80
C LYS A 53 -6.70 16.21 8.70
N ILE A 54 -7.46 15.20 9.11
CA ILE A 54 -8.21 14.36 8.17
C ILE A 54 -9.53 15.09 7.86
N LYS A 55 -9.68 15.52 6.62
CA LYS A 55 -10.93 15.99 6.04
C LYS A 55 -11.56 14.85 5.23
N GLU A 56 -12.76 15.09 4.71
CA GLU A 56 -13.34 14.22 3.69
C GLU A 56 -12.37 14.11 2.49
N ILE A 57 -11.85 12.91 2.25
CA ILE A 57 -10.71 12.67 1.36
C ILE A 57 -10.96 13.17 -0.05
N THR A 58 -12.16 12.95 -0.57
CA THR A 58 -12.57 13.37 -1.91
C THR A 58 -12.60 14.89 -2.09
N LYS A 59 -12.69 15.65 -1.00
CA LYS A 59 -12.66 17.12 -1.00
C LYS A 59 -11.26 17.70 -0.80
N ILE A 60 -10.25 16.87 -0.59
CA ILE A 60 -8.87 17.34 -0.48
C ILE A 60 -8.34 17.64 -1.88
N GLN A 61 -7.81 18.85 -2.08
CA GLN A 61 -7.25 19.29 -3.36
C GLN A 61 -6.26 18.25 -3.94
N GLY A 62 -6.38 17.97 -5.21
CA GLY A 62 -5.53 17.03 -5.94
C GLY A 62 -6.00 15.57 -5.90
N TYR A 63 -7.05 15.25 -5.12
CA TYR A 63 -7.57 13.88 -5.10
C TYR A 63 -8.24 13.51 -6.42
N GLU A 64 -9.22 14.29 -6.86
CA GLU A 64 -9.94 14.00 -8.11
C GLU A 64 -9.04 14.10 -9.34
N GLU A 65 -8.06 15.00 -9.33
CA GLU A 65 -7.05 15.16 -10.37
C GLU A 65 -6.02 14.03 -10.38
N GLY A 66 -6.08 13.13 -9.39
CA GLY A 66 -5.17 11.99 -9.27
C GLY A 66 -3.72 12.38 -9.00
N SER A 67 -3.47 13.54 -8.41
CA SER A 67 -2.13 14.01 -8.08
C SER A 67 -1.47 13.22 -6.98
N TRP A 68 -2.26 12.50 -6.21
CA TRP A 68 -1.82 11.64 -5.12
C TRP A 68 -2.87 10.56 -4.78
N TRP A 69 -2.48 9.60 -3.96
CA TRP A 69 -3.37 8.55 -3.42
C TRP A 69 -3.04 8.25 -1.96
N ILE A 70 -3.98 7.61 -1.26
CA ILE A 70 -3.79 7.19 0.13
C ILE A 70 -2.87 5.97 0.16
N GLN A 71 -1.75 6.10 0.85
CA GLN A 71 -0.84 4.99 1.09
C GLN A 71 0.01 5.30 2.33
N ASN A 72 0.00 4.41 3.32
CA ASN A 72 0.87 4.55 4.48
C ASN A 72 2.34 4.53 4.06
N TYR A 73 3.16 5.32 4.71
CA TYR A 73 4.61 5.32 4.48
C TYR A 73 5.21 3.92 4.57
N SER A 74 4.85 3.13 5.60
CA SER A 74 5.34 1.75 5.72
C SER A 74 4.97 0.86 4.54
N ALA A 75 3.83 1.12 3.89
CA ALA A 75 3.40 0.40 2.70
C ALA A 75 4.16 0.82 1.42
N THR A 76 4.88 1.95 1.44
CA THR A 76 5.74 2.37 0.33
C THR A 76 7.11 1.70 0.35
N LEU A 77 7.57 1.24 1.51
CA LEU A 77 8.92 0.72 1.70
C LEU A 77 9.26 -0.49 0.82
N PRO A 78 8.38 -1.49 0.63
CA PRO A 78 8.68 -2.62 -0.25
C PRO A 78 9.02 -2.21 -1.69
N VAL A 79 8.31 -1.22 -2.22
CA VAL A 79 8.60 -0.68 -3.57
C VAL A 79 9.93 0.07 -3.58
N LEU A 80 10.23 0.87 -2.55
CA LEU A 80 11.50 1.60 -2.45
C LEU A 80 12.70 0.65 -2.35
N LEU A 81 12.54 -0.50 -1.71
CA LEU A 81 13.58 -1.52 -1.60
C LEU A 81 13.93 -2.20 -2.92
N LEU A 82 13.06 -2.15 -3.93
CA LEU A 82 13.37 -2.63 -5.28
C LEU A 82 14.39 -1.73 -6.00
N GLY A 83 14.69 -0.56 -5.46
CA GLY A 83 15.63 0.38 -6.05
C GLY A 83 15.12 1.01 -7.35
N ASN A 84 15.97 1.10 -8.38
CA ASN A 84 15.58 1.67 -9.66
C ASN A 84 14.68 0.70 -10.44
N VAL A 85 13.41 1.06 -10.57
CA VAL A 85 12.37 0.26 -11.24
C VAL A 85 12.00 0.80 -12.64
N ARG A 86 12.58 1.92 -13.07
CA ARG A 86 12.27 2.55 -14.37
C ARG A 86 12.52 1.59 -15.54
N ASN A 87 11.53 1.45 -16.41
CA ASN A 87 11.51 0.56 -17.58
C ASN A 87 11.64 -0.95 -17.24
N LYS A 88 11.52 -1.36 -15.97
CA LYS A 88 11.50 -2.76 -15.59
C LYS A 88 10.09 -3.33 -15.64
N ASN A 89 9.96 -4.57 -16.09
CA ASN A 89 8.73 -5.33 -16.02
C ASN A 89 8.56 -5.90 -14.62
N ILE A 90 7.58 -5.42 -13.87
CA ILE A 90 7.36 -5.81 -12.48
C ILE A 90 5.94 -6.32 -12.30
N ILE A 91 5.80 -7.48 -11.65
CA ILE A 91 4.50 -7.97 -11.22
C ILE A 91 4.26 -7.62 -9.76
N ASP A 92 3.07 -7.03 -9.49
CA ASP A 92 2.56 -6.78 -8.15
C ASP A 92 1.50 -7.85 -7.85
N CYS A 93 1.83 -8.78 -6.96
CA CYS A 93 0.99 -9.89 -6.55
C CYS A 93 0.19 -9.51 -5.30
N CYS A 94 -1.11 -9.83 -5.31
CA CYS A 94 -2.10 -9.34 -4.35
C CYS A 94 -2.25 -7.82 -4.42
N ALA A 95 -2.27 -7.28 -5.66
CA ALA A 95 -2.09 -5.87 -5.98
C ALA A 95 -3.18 -4.94 -5.45
N ALA A 96 -4.42 -5.42 -5.39
CA ALA A 96 -5.56 -4.57 -5.09
C ALA A 96 -5.58 -4.08 -3.62
N PRO A 97 -5.94 -2.82 -3.39
CA PRO A 97 -6.61 -1.84 -4.27
C PRO A 97 -5.68 -0.96 -5.13
N GLY A 98 -4.37 -1.27 -5.25
CA GLY A 98 -3.48 -0.66 -6.23
C GLY A 98 -2.46 0.35 -5.68
N GLY A 99 -2.32 0.51 -4.36
CA GLY A 99 -1.40 1.51 -3.79
C GLY A 99 0.06 1.29 -4.22
N LYS A 100 0.56 0.07 -4.13
CA LYS A 100 1.93 -0.30 -4.56
C LYS A 100 2.06 -0.32 -6.08
N THR A 101 1.02 -0.78 -6.79
CA THR A 101 0.96 -0.71 -8.26
C THR A 101 1.11 0.74 -8.75
N MET A 102 0.32 1.68 -8.18
CA MET A 102 0.41 3.11 -8.53
C MET A 102 1.80 3.65 -8.25
N GLN A 103 2.41 3.26 -7.13
CA GLN A 103 3.78 3.68 -6.79
C GLN A 103 4.79 3.15 -7.80
N LEU A 104 4.75 1.87 -8.16
CA LEU A 104 5.62 1.28 -9.20
C LEU A 104 5.46 2.00 -10.53
N SER A 105 4.20 2.19 -10.97
CA SER A 105 3.89 2.85 -12.23
C SER A 105 4.34 4.32 -12.25
N SER A 106 4.17 5.06 -11.15
CA SER A 106 4.61 6.46 -11.03
C SER A 106 6.14 6.60 -11.08
N LEU A 107 6.87 5.56 -10.68
CA LEU A 107 8.32 5.49 -10.78
C LEU A 107 8.82 5.01 -12.16
N GLY A 108 7.90 4.77 -13.10
CA GLY A 108 8.20 4.40 -14.48
C GLY A 108 8.39 2.90 -14.72
N ALA A 109 7.93 2.04 -13.81
CA ALA A 109 7.89 0.60 -14.06
C ALA A 109 6.78 0.22 -15.06
N ILE A 110 7.01 -0.83 -15.82
CA ILE A 110 6.00 -1.51 -16.64
C ILE A 110 5.33 -2.54 -15.74
N THR A 111 4.13 -2.24 -15.24
CA THR A 111 3.51 -3.03 -14.18
C THR A 111 2.49 -4.03 -14.69
N THR A 112 2.47 -5.20 -14.07
CA THR A 112 1.37 -6.17 -14.15
C THR A 112 0.79 -6.32 -12.75
N SER A 113 -0.51 -6.10 -12.60
CA SER A 113 -1.24 -6.23 -11.33
C SER A 113 -2.01 -7.52 -11.31
N LEU A 114 -1.70 -8.39 -10.37
CA LEU A 114 -2.34 -9.68 -10.18
C LEU A 114 -3.08 -9.71 -8.84
N ASP A 115 -4.37 -10.02 -8.86
CA ASP A 115 -5.17 -10.29 -7.66
C ASP A 115 -6.36 -11.18 -8.04
N ARG A 116 -6.76 -12.07 -7.14
CA ARG A 116 -7.89 -12.97 -7.36
C ARG A 116 -9.27 -12.33 -7.20
N SER A 117 -9.34 -11.19 -6.54
CA SER A 117 -10.60 -10.53 -6.21
C SER A 117 -11.06 -9.58 -7.31
N VAL A 118 -12.10 -9.97 -8.04
CA VAL A 118 -12.71 -9.13 -9.10
C VAL A 118 -13.10 -7.75 -8.57
N SER A 119 -13.81 -7.69 -7.44
CA SER A 119 -14.31 -6.42 -6.89
C SER A 119 -13.18 -5.48 -6.45
N ARG A 120 -12.11 -6.03 -5.85
CA ARG A 120 -10.93 -5.24 -5.47
C ARG A 120 -10.14 -4.77 -6.69
N MET A 121 -10.07 -5.57 -7.76
CA MET A 121 -9.42 -5.19 -9.01
C MET A 121 -10.19 -4.10 -9.76
N GLU A 122 -11.53 -4.04 -9.65
CA GLU A 122 -12.29 -2.89 -10.14
C GLU A 122 -11.93 -1.59 -9.41
N THR A 123 -11.66 -1.67 -8.09
CA THR A 123 -11.16 -0.53 -7.32
C THR A 123 -9.76 -0.11 -7.80
N LEU A 124 -8.87 -1.08 -8.05
CA LEU A 124 -7.54 -0.81 -8.61
C LEU A 124 -7.66 -0.09 -9.95
N LYS A 125 -8.50 -0.57 -10.88
CA LYS A 125 -8.71 0.04 -12.19
C LYS A 125 -9.18 1.50 -12.05
N LYS A 126 -10.16 1.77 -11.18
CA LYS A 126 -10.64 3.13 -10.91
C LYS A 126 -9.52 4.03 -10.39
N ASN A 127 -8.70 3.53 -9.47
CA ASN A 127 -7.56 4.27 -8.93
C ASN A 127 -6.51 4.56 -10.01
N MET A 128 -6.19 3.59 -10.88
CA MET A 128 -5.25 3.79 -11.99
C MET A 128 -5.77 4.85 -12.98
N ILE A 129 -7.05 4.80 -13.35
CA ILE A 129 -7.69 5.79 -14.22
C ILE A 129 -7.63 7.18 -13.57
N ARG A 130 -8.05 7.31 -12.31
CA ARG A 130 -8.05 8.59 -11.59
C ARG A 130 -6.65 9.21 -11.53
N THR A 131 -5.61 8.40 -11.31
CA THR A 131 -4.23 8.87 -11.19
C THR A 131 -3.52 9.02 -12.54
N GLY A 132 -4.17 8.67 -13.67
CA GLY A 132 -3.55 8.69 -15.00
C GLY A 132 -2.36 7.73 -15.14
N LEU A 133 -2.34 6.67 -14.31
CA LEU A 133 -1.33 5.62 -14.32
C LEU A 133 -1.87 4.37 -15.02
N SER A 134 -0.98 3.47 -15.44
CA SER A 134 -1.38 2.26 -16.17
C SER A 134 -0.72 1.00 -15.61
N SER A 135 -1.43 -0.12 -15.70
CA SER A 135 -0.92 -1.46 -15.39
C SER A 135 -1.67 -2.51 -16.22
N LYS A 136 -1.01 -3.58 -16.60
CA LYS A 136 -1.68 -4.77 -17.13
C LYS A 136 -2.42 -5.44 -15.99
N VAL A 137 -3.74 -5.53 -16.09
CA VAL A 137 -4.61 -6.12 -15.04
C VAL A 137 -4.84 -7.58 -15.33
N VAL A 138 -4.54 -8.45 -14.37
CA VAL A 138 -4.77 -9.90 -14.42
C VAL A 138 -5.58 -10.32 -13.19
N ILE A 139 -6.73 -10.94 -13.42
CA ILE A 139 -7.58 -11.47 -12.34
C ILE A 139 -7.37 -12.99 -12.32
N SER A 140 -6.56 -13.45 -11.36
CA SER A 140 -6.24 -14.87 -11.17
C SER A 140 -5.72 -15.10 -9.76
N ASP A 141 -5.84 -16.32 -9.27
CA ASP A 141 -5.04 -16.73 -8.11
C ASP A 141 -3.57 -16.80 -8.53
N ILE A 142 -2.67 -16.43 -7.64
CA ILE A 142 -1.23 -16.48 -7.90
C ILE A 142 -0.76 -17.93 -8.17
N MET A 143 -1.42 -18.90 -7.57
CA MET A 143 -1.11 -20.32 -7.73
C MET A 143 -1.45 -20.86 -9.12
N ASP A 144 -2.41 -20.21 -9.80
CA ASP A 144 -2.87 -20.57 -11.14
C ASP A 144 -2.26 -19.70 -12.24
N PHE A 145 -1.50 -18.67 -11.84
CA PHE A 145 -0.91 -17.73 -12.77
C PHE A 145 0.38 -18.25 -13.38
N SER A 146 0.39 -18.39 -14.70
CA SER A 146 1.60 -18.74 -15.48
C SER A 146 1.94 -17.59 -16.42
N PRO A 147 3.05 -16.87 -16.22
CA PRO A 147 3.44 -15.76 -17.08
C PRO A 147 4.05 -16.26 -18.40
N ASP A 148 3.73 -15.58 -19.51
CA ASP A 148 4.36 -15.84 -20.81
C ASP A 148 5.85 -15.46 -20.85
N LYS A 149 6.26 -14.53 -19.99
CA LYS A 149 7.63 -14.00 -19.89
C LYS A 149 8.00 -13.77 -18.45
N LEU A 150 9.30 -13.88 -18.15
CA LEU A 150 9.83 -13.54 -16.83
C LEU A 150 9.70 -12.04 -16.54
N PHE A 151 9.54 -11.72 -15.28
CA PHE A 151 9.58 -10.36 -14.76
C PHE A 151 10.97 -10.02 -14.24
N ASP A 152 11.33 -8.75 -14.27
CA ASP A 152 12.59 -8.25 -13.69
C ASP A 152 12.54 -8.26 -12.16
N ALA A 153 11.33 -8.13 -11.59
CA ALA A 153 11.09 -8.23 -10.16
C ALA A 153 9.64 -8.66 -9.86
N VAL A 154 9.47 -9.27 -8.70
CA VAL A 154 8.17 -9.66 -8.15
C VAL A 154 7.96 -8.93 -6.83
N LEU A 155 6.85 -8.22 -6.70
CA LEU A 155 6.38 -7.66 -5.44
C LEU A 155 5.23 -8.52 -4.93
N LEU A 156 5.42 -9.19 -3.80
CA LEU A 156 4.37 -9.98 -3.16
C LEU A 156 3.92 -9.30 -1.86
N ASP A 157 2.74 -8.67 -1.90
CA ASP A 157 2.05 -8.12 -0.72
C ASP A 157 0.97 -9.11 -0.25
N ALA A 158 1.44 -10.24 0.24
CA ALA A 158 0.59 -11.38 0.60
C ALA A 158 -0.43 -11.04 1.69
N PRO A 159 -1.62 -11.68 1.67
CA PRO A 159 -2.58 -11.55 2.75
C PRO A 159 -1.96 -11.97 4.07
N CYS A 160 -2.26 -11.23 5.14
CA CYS A 160 -1.69 -11.46 6.46
C CYS A 160 -2.74 -11.27 7.58
N SER A 161 -2.33 -11.52 8.83
CA SER A 161 -3.18 -11.30 10.02
C SER A 161 -3.55 -9.83 10.26
N SER A 162 -2.89 -8.90 9.54
CA SER A 162 -3.14 -7.45 9.59
C SER A 162 -3.01 -6.79 10.96
N THR A 163 -2.30 -7.40 11.89
CA THR A 163 -2.12 -6.88 13.28
C THR A 163 -1.50 -5.48 13.32
N GLY A 164 -0.71 -5.11 12.31
CA GLY A 164 -0.18 -3.74 12.16
C GLY A 164 -1.22 -2.69 11.81
N THR A 165 -2.46 -3.07 11.49
CA THR A 165 -3.54 -2.16 11.10
C THR A 165 -4.61 -1.97 12.18
N ILE A 166 -4.39 -2.42 13.42
CA ILE A 166 -5.34 -2.30 14.55
C ILE A 166 -5.87 -0.86 14.69
N ARG A 167 -5.02 0.14 14.47
CA ARG A 167 -5.42 1.55 14.49
C ARG A 167 -6.57 1.90 13.54
N LYS A 168 -6.64 1.21 12.39
CA LYS A 168 -7.66 1.41 11.35
C LYS A 168 -8.79 0.42 11.45
N ASN A 169 -8.49 -0.76 11.99
CA ASN A 169 -9.37 -1.91 12.07
C ASN A 169 -9.32 -2.46 13.51
N PRO A 170 -9.92 -1.75 14.48
CA PRO A 170 -9.86 -2.13 15.89
C PRO A 170 -10.49 -3.51 16.19
N GLU A 171 -11.39 -3.97 15.33
CA GLU A 171 -11.99 -5.31 15.42
C GLU A 171 -10.95 -6.45 15.38
N ILE A 172 -9.76 -6.19 14.83
CA ILE A 172 -8.66 -7.18 14.79
C ILE A 172 -8.23 -7.60 16.22
N GLU A 173 -8.38 -6.71 17.20
CA GLU A 173 -8.07 -7.00 18.60
C GLU A 173 -8.90 -8.16 19.15
N HIS A 174 -10.13 -8.32 18.68
CA HIS A 174 -11.07 -9.34 19.13
C HIS A 174 -10.96 -10.66 18.38
N LEU A 175 -10.08 -10.74 17.39
CA LEU A 175 -9.86 -11.96 16.60
C LEU A 175 -8.76 -12.80 17.24
N ASP A 176 -8.91 -14.13 17.23
CA ASP A 176 -7.85 -15.03 17.72
C ASP A 176 -6.58 -14.87 16.88
N PRO A 177 -5.50 -14.31 17.47
CA PRO A 177 -4.29 -14.02 16.73
C PRO A 177 -3.53 -15.29 16.31
N MET A 178 -3.60 -16.36 17.11
CA MET A 178 -2.81 -17.57 16.87
C MET A 178 -3.35 -18.36 15.69
N THR A 179 -4.66 -18.56 15.64
CA THR A 179 -5.31 -19.22 14.50
C THR A 179 -5.11 -18.44 13.22
N ARG A 180 -5.23 -17.12 13.25
CA ARG A 180 -5.01 -16.26 12.06
C ARG A 180 -3.56 -16.28 11.59
N ILE A 181 -2.59 -16.20 12.49
CA ILE A 181 -1.16 -16.21 12.12
C ILE A 181 -0.81 -17.54 11.46
N SER A 182 -1.24 -18.67 12.04
CA SER A 182 -0.98 -19.99 11.47
C SER A 182 -1.60 -20.14 10.08
N PHE A 183 -2.87 -19.75 9.93
CA PHE A 183 -3.59 -19.80 8.66
C PHE A 183 -2.91 -18.98 7.55
N PHE A 184 -2.60 -17.71 7.83
CA PHE A 184 -1.96 -16.86 6.82
C PHE A 184 -0.51 -17.26 6.54
N SER A 185 0.22 -17.75 7.54
CA SER A 185 1.58 -18.24 7.35
C SER A 185 1.65 -19.38 6.35
N GLU A 186 0.67 -20.28 6.37
CA GLU A 186 0.63 -21.38 5.41
C GLU A 186 0.28 -20.91 3.99
N ILE A 187 -0.69 -20.01 3.88
CA ILE A 187 -1.00 -19.37 2.58
C ILE A 187 0.23 -18.68 2.00
N GLN A 188 0.93 -17.88 2.81
CA GLN A 188 2.12 -17.14 2.38
C GLN A 188 3.25 -18.05 1.90
N LYS A 189 3.47 -19.17 2.58
CA LYS A 189 4.47 -20.17 2.17
C LYS A 189 4.15 -20.77 0.81
N ASN A 190 2.88 -21.00 0.53
CA ASN A 190 2.45 -21.56 -0.74
C ASN A 190 2.55 -20.55 -1.89
N MET A 191 2.50 -19.23 -1.57
CA MET A 191 2.64 -18.15 -2.57
C MET A 191 4.09 -17.85 -2.95
N LEU A 192 5.06 -18.30 -2.16
CA LEU A 192 6.50 -18.11 -2.38
C LEU A 192 7.08 -19.25 -3.22
#